data_dc4d8aecdb67d938a11d41f61f7ecf88
#
_entry.id   dc4d8aecdb67d938a11d41f61f7ecf88
#
_cell.length_a   1.000
_cell.length_b   1.000
_cell.length_c   1.000
_cell.angle_alpha   90.00
_cell.angle_beta   90.00
_cell.angle_gamma   90.00
#
_symmetry.space_group_name_H-M   'P 1'
#
loop_
_entity.id
_entity.type
_entity.pdbx_description
1 polymer ?
#
loop_
_entity_poly.entity_id
_entity_poly.type
_entity_poly.pdbx_seq_one_letter_code
_entity_poly.pdbx_strand_id
1 'polypeptide(L)'
;MVSGQIGILAAIVIYLVAMVYVGFYFSKQGSGDSADDFYLGGRKLGPLVTAMSAEASDMSSWLLMGLPGVAYLSGIADAGWTAIGLGIGTFLNWLIVAQRLRRYSVVCNAITIPDFFSRRFHDQKNILMCISAIIILIFFIPYTASGFKAIGTLFSSLFGVDYHVAMIVGAIVIVGYTVMGGFMAVSTTDLIQSIVMTISLIVIVFYGIHMAGGWDEVVSNATSLAGYLSMNHIHDRASGSAAPYSLLTIISTVAWGLGYFGMPHILLRFMAIEDEKKLTLSRRIATVWVLISMCVAILIGIIGYAASVAGAIPLFTQSSESETVIIQFAHLLGQHNFLLSLVAGVVLAGILACTMSTADSQLLTAASGVSQNLLQDFLKIKMSTAASMMAARLTVVGIAIVGVFLAWNPDSSVFYIVSFAWAGFGAAFGPLVLFSLFWKRTNLQGALAGMVAGGVMVFVWKYLVRPMGGTWNIYELLPAFVVSALAIVIVSLATKAPSEEICKEFDSVGK
;
A
#
# COMPACT_ATOMS: atom_id res chain seq x y z
N MET A 1 -19.27 -29.58 7.27
CA MET A 1 -17.98 -28.99 6.92
C MET A 1 -16.96 -30.11 6.84
N VAL A 2 -16.22 -30.22 5.74
CA VAL A 2 -15.15 -31.20 5.58
C VAL A 2 -14.03 -30.85 6.56
N SER A 3 -13.33 -31.83 7.13
CA SER A 3 -12.26 -31.63 8.13
C SER A 3 -11.21 -30.57 7.72
N GLY A 4 -10.95 -30.43 6.43
CA GLY A 4 -10.04 -29.41 5.87
C GLY A 4 -10.52 -27.97 6.09
N GLN A 5 -11.80 -27.69 5.94
CA GLN A 5 -12.34 -26.33 6.20
C GLN A 5 -12.26 -25.95 7.68
N ILE A 6 -12.38 -26.92 8.58
CA ILE A 6 -12.28 -26.68 10.03
C ILE A 6 -10.85 -26.25 10.40
N GLY A 7 -9.81 -26.92 9.88
CA GLY A 7 -8.42 -26.55 10.14
C GLY A 7 -8.07 -25.16 9.59
N ILE A 8 -8.51 -24.86 8.37
CA ILE A 8 -8.33 -23.52 7.79
C ILE A 8 -8.98 -22.44 8.67
N LEU A 9 -10.26 -22.65 9.04
CA LEU A 9 -10.99 -21.70 9.86
C LEU A 9 -10.37 -21.54 11.25
N ALA A 10 -9.91 -22.63 11.87
CA ALA A 10 -9.22 -22.60 13.16
C ALA A 10 -7.95 -21.74 13.09
N ALA A 11 -7.11 -21.92 12.08
CA ALA A 11 -5.89 -21.12 11.91
C ALA A 11 -6.20 -19.63 11.70
N ILE A 12 -7.21 -19.30 10.87
CA ILE A 12 -7.65 -17.91 10.66
C ILE A 12 -8.16 -17.29 11.97
N VAL A 13 -8.99 -18.01 12.73
CA VAL A 13 -9.52 -17.51 14.01
C VAL A 13 -8.39 -17.31 15.03
N ILE A 14 -7.44 -18.24 15.13
CA ILE A 14 -6.27 -18.10 16.00
C ILE A 14 -5.47 -16.85 15.61
N TYR A 15 -5.23 -16.64 14.31
CA TYR A 15 -4.55 -15.45 13.81
C TYR A 15 -5.30 -14.17 14.21
N LEU A 16 -6.60 -14.07 13.95
CA LEU A 16 -7.40 -12.88 14.28
C LEU A 16 -7.43 -12.60 15.78
N VAL A 17 -7.60 -13.65 16.61
CA VAL A 17 -7.56 -13.51 18.08
C VAL A 17 -6.19 -13.03 18.55
N ALA A 18 -5.10 -13.56 17.98
CA ALA A 18 -3.75 -13.09 18.29
C ALA A 18 -3.55 -11.61 17.94
N MET A 19 -4.03 -11.16 16.76
CA MET A 19 -3.94 -9.75 16.35
C MET A 19 -4.74 -8.83 17.28
N VAL A 20 -5.97 -9.20 17.60
CA VAL A 20 -6.80 -8.45 18.56
C VAL A 20 -6.14 -8.36 19.93
N TYR A 21 -5.57 -9.48 20.42
CA TYR A 21 -4.84 -9.51 21.69
C TYR A 21 -3.63 -8.58 21.70
N VAL A 22 -2.80 -8.63 20.65
CA VAL A 22 -1.64 -7.73 20.51
C VAL A 22 -2.08 -6.27 20.44
N GLY A 23 -3.09 -5.96 19.61
CA GLY A 23 -3.66 -4.63 19.51
C GLY A 23 -4.14 -4.10 20.87
N PHE A 24 -4.87 -4.91 21.62
CA PHE A 24 -5.37 -4.57 22.96
C PHE A 24 -4.23 -4.38 23.99
N TYR A 25 -3.21 -5.26 23.95
CA TYR A 25 -2.05 -5.15 24.86
C TYR A 25 -1.31 -3.83 24.67
N PHE A 26 -0.99 -3.46 23.42
CA PHE A 26 -0.28 -2.24 23.11
C PHE A 26 -1.16 -0.98 23.27
N SER A 27 -2.47 -1.09 23.04
CA SER A 27 -3.37 0.05 23.29
C SER A 27 -3.41 0.44 24.77
N LYS A 28 -3.25 -0.52 25.68
CA LYS A 28 -3.14 -0.25 27.13
C LYS A 28 -1.79 0.34 27.54
N GLN A 29 -0.71 -0.02 26.86
CA GLN A 29 0.63 0.53 27.15
C GLN A 29 0.87 1.89 26.49
N GLY A 30 0.25 2.13 25.34
CA GLY A 30 0.41 3.34 24.54
C GLY A 30 -0.63 4.43 24.83
N SER A 31 -1.41 4.32 25.90
CA SER A 31 -2.35 5.36 26.34
C SER A 31 -1.62 6.56 26.98
N GLY A 32 -0.66 7.12 26.25
CA GLY A 32 -0.19 8.48 26.49
C GLY A 32 -1.36 9.43 26.19
N ASP A 33 -1.59 10.40 27.06
CA ASP A 33 -2.67 11.40 26.95
C ASP A 33 -2.42 12.43 25.81
N SER A 34 -1.44 12.17 24.92
CA SER A 34 -1.04 13.11 23.86
C SER A 34 -1.39 12.60 22.46
N ALA A 35 -1.71 13.56 21.55
CA ALA A 35 -1.90 13.26 20.13
C ALA A 35 -0.63 12.66 19.47
N ASP A 36 0.58 13.07 19.92
CA ASP A 36 1.85 12.56 19.46
C ASP A 36 2.01 11.06 19.78
N ASP A 37 1.66 10.64 20.99
CA ASP A 37 1.70 9.22 21.35
C ASP A 37 0.70 8.39 20.54
N PHE A 38 -0.49 8.90 20.30
CA PHE A 38 -1.54 8.17 19.58
C PHE A 38 -1.29 8.07 18.07
N TYR A 39 -0.87 9.16 17.41
CA TYR A 39 -0.72 9.22 15.95
C TYR A 39 0.70 8.94 15.45
N LEU A 40 1.73 9.11 16.29
CA LEU A 40 3.14 8.95 15.93
C LEU A 40 3.91 7.99 16.86
N GLY A 41 3.26 7.47 17.91
CA GLY A 41 3.89 6.58 18.89
C GLY A 41 5.02 7.22 19.69
N GLY A 42 4.98 8.55 19.89
CA GLY A 42 6.01 9.29 20.62
C GLY A 42 7.43 9.15 20.02
N ARG A 43 7.54 8.82 18.74
CA ARG A 43 8.80 8.57 18.01
C ARG A 43 9.68 7.50 18.67
N LYS A 44 9.08 6.35 19.02
CA LYS A 44 9.75 5.27 19.78
C LYS A 44 9.92 3.97 18.98
N LEU A 45 9.67 3.98 17.64
CA LEU A 45 9.80 2.77 16.84
C LEU A 45 11.27 2.35 16.70
N GLY A 46 11.55 1.09 17.03
CA GLY A 46 12.83 0.46 16.72
C GLY A 46 13.02 0.18 15.23
N PRO A 47 14.24 -0.05 14.75
CA PRO A 47 14.55 -0.12 13.32
C PRO A 47 13.86 -1.28 12.58
N LEU A 48 13.71 -2.43 13.21
CA LEU A 48 13.03 -3.58 12.62
C LEU A 48 11.53 -3.32 12.46
N VAL A 49 10.89 -2.82 13.53
CA VAL A 49 9.46 -2.49 13.49
C VAL A 49 9.20 -1.38 12.47
N THR A 50 10.07 -0.35 12.42
CA THR A 50 9.95 0.75 11.45
C THR A 50 10.01 0.22 10.01
N ALA A 51 10.97 -0.65 9.69
CA ALA A 51 11.12 -1.23 8.37
C ALA A 51 9.93 -2.10 8.00
N MET A 52 9.59 -3.08 8.84
CA MET A 52 8.56 -4.05 8.53
C MET A 52 7.15 -3.44 8.57
N SER A 53 6.90 -2.48 9.46
CA SER A 53 5.63 -1.74 9.46
C SER A 53 5.47 -0.86 8.24
N ALA A 54 6.52 -0.17 7.76
CA ALA A 54 6.45 0.60 6.54
C ALA A 54 6.09 -0.27 5.34
N GLU A 55 6.79 -1.39 5.17
CA GLU A 55 6.62 -2.26 4.01
C GLU A 55 5.36 -3.13 4.10
N ALA A 56 5.02 -3.66 5.28
CA ALA A 56 3.79 -4.45 5.44
C ALA A 56 2.52 -3.59 5.26
N SER A 57 2.58 -2.31 5.64
CA SER A 57 1.46 -1.38 5.40
C SER A 57 1.32 -0.94 3.95
N ASP A 58 2.37 -1.11 3.16
CA ASP A 58 2.40 -0.85 1.72
C ASP A 58 1.99 -2.09 0.91
N MET A 59 2.55 -3.24 1.24
CA MET A 59 2.33 -4.52 0.56
C MET A 59 0.97 -5.14 0.94
N SER A 60 -0.11 -4.47 0.52
CA SER A 60 -1.50 -4.89 0.73
C SER A 60 -1.82 -6.24 0.08
N SER A 61 -3.09 -6.60 0.00
CA SER A 61 -3.57 -7.71 -0.85
C SER A 61 -3.05 -7.67 -2.29
N TRP A 62 -2.55 -6.51 -2.73
CA TRP A 62 -1.85 -6.35 -3.99
C TRP A 62 -0.65 -7.31 -4.14
N LEU A 63 0.17 -7.50 -3.09
CA LEU A 63 1.35 -8.38 -3.13
C LEU A 63 0.96 -9.86 -3.27
N LEU A 64 -0.05 -10.32 -2.53
CA LEU A 64 -0.41 -11.75 -2.48
C LEU A 64 -1.49 -12.15 -3.50
N MET A 65 -2.19 -11.20 -4.09
CA MET A 65 -3.25 -11.44 -5.06
C MET A 65 -2.98 -10.73 -6.39
N GLY A 66 -2.79 -9.41 -6.37
CA GLY A 66 -2.67 -8.60 -7.58
C GLY A 66 -1.42 -8.93 -8.40
N LEU A 67 -0.24 -8.90 -7.79
CA LEU A 67 1.02 -9.13 -8.49
C LEU A 67 1.17 -10.55 -9.06
N PRO A 68 0.84 -11.64 -8.32
CA PRO A 68 0.77 -12.98 -8.89
C PRO A 68 -0.24 -13.08 -10.02
N GLY A 69 -1.41 -12.43 -9.91
CA GLY A 69 -2.44 -12.44 -10.93
C GLY A 69 -1.97 -11.81 -12.25
N VAL A 70 -1.27 -10.68 -12.20
CA VAL A 70 -0.66 -10.04 -13.38
C VAL A 70 0.39 -10.94 -14.02
N ALA A 71 1.30 -11.51 -13.21
CA ALA A 71 2.34 -12.41 -13.72
C ALA A 71 1.75 -13.69 -14.35
N TYR A 72 0.68 -14.22 -13.75
CA TYR A 72 -0.07 -15.37 -14.29
C TYR A 72 -0.63 -15.07 -15.69
N LEU A 73 -1.21 -13.88 -15.90
CA LEU A 73 -1.89 -13.54 -17.16
C LEU A 73 -0.93 -13.15 -18.28
N SER A 74 0.03 -12.29 -18.01
CA SER A 74 0.85 -11.63 -19.04
C SER A 74 2.33 -12.00 -19.01
N GLY A 75 2.77 -12.78 -18.03
CA GLY A 75 4.16 -13.12 -17.82
C GLY A 75 4.92 -12.08 -17.01
N ILE A 76 6.26 -12.08 -17.17
CA ILE A 76 7.14 -11.33 -16.26
C ILE A 76 7.31 -9.85 -16.60
N ALA A 77 6.95 -9.37 -17.79
CA ALA A 77 7.27 -7.99 -18.19
C ALA A 77 6.60 -6.94 -17.29
N ASP A 78 5.27 -6.94 -17.22
CA ASP A 78 4.52 -5.94 -16.48
C ASP A 78 4.76 -6.05 -14.98
N ALA A 79 4.66 -7.26 -14.44
CA ALA A 79 4.93 -7.54 -13.03
C ALA A 79 6.40 -7.25 -12.64
N GLY A 80 7.35 -7.62 -13.49
CA GLY A 80 8.78 -7.42 -13.25
C GLY A 80 9.21 -5.97 -13.30
N TRP A 81 8.77 -5.19 -14.29
CA TRP A 81 9.08 -3.75 -14.34
C TRP A 81 8.38 -2.99 -13.20
N THR A 82 7.18 -3.40 -12.79
CA THR A 82 6.53 -2.87 -11.58
C THR A 82 7.39 -3.15 -10.33
N ALA A 83 7.84 -4.39 -10.15
CA ALA A 83 8.70 -4.78 -9.02
C ALA A 83 10.05 -4.04 -9.02
N ILE A 84 10.67 -3.88 -10.19
CA ILE A 84 11.92 -3.10 -10.33
C ILE A 84 11.67 -1.64 -9.94
N GLY A 85 10.60 -1.03 -10.44
CA GLY A 85 10.23 0.35 -10.11
C GLY A 85 10.01 0.53 -8.62
N LEU A 86 9.22 -0.34 -8.00
CA LEU A 86 8.96 -0.31 -6.56
C LEU A 86 10.22 -0.58 -5.73
N GLY A 87 11.07 -1.55 -6.12
CA GLY A 87 12.32 -1.83 -5.43
C GLY A 87 13.30 -0.64 -5.45
N ILE A 88 13.41 0.04 -6.60
CA ILE A 88 14.21 1.27 -6.72
C ILE A 88 13.56 2.39 -5.91
N GLY A 89 12.24 2.56 -6.01
CA GLY A 89 11.49 3.60 -5.31
C GLY A 89 11.62 3.48 -3.80
N THR A 90 11.41 2.29 -3.23
CA THR A 90 11.57 2.06 -1.80
C THR A 90 13.01 2.35 -1.35
N PHE A 91 14.01 1.81 -2.06
CA PHE A 91 15.41 2.06 -1.73
C PHE A 91 15.75 3.56 -1.70
N LEU A 92 15.33 4.30 -2.74
CA LEU A 92 15.59 5.75 -2.83
C LEU A 92 14.80 6.52 -1.78
N ASN A 93 13.56 6.16 -1.49
CA ASN A 93 12.77 6.81 -0.45
C ASN A 93 13.43 6.68 0.93
N TRP A 94 13.88 5.48 1.29
CA TRP A 94 14.66 5.26 2.51
C TRP A 94 16.01 5.97 2.51
N LEU A 95 16.69 6.06 1.36
CA LEU A 95 18.03 6.64 1.24
C LEU A 95 18.02 8.16 1.36
N ILE A 96 17.13 8.81 0.60
CA ILE A 96 17.18 10.28 0.45
C ILE A 96 16.12 10.99 1.30
N VAL A 97 14.90 10.42 1.43
CA VAL A 97 13.79 11.10 2.12
C VAL A 97 13.80 10.83 3.62
N ALA A 98 13.97 9.58 4.04
CA ALA A 98 13.68 9.16 5.40
C ALA A 98 14.42 9.97 6.47
N GLN A 99 15.75 10.11 6.35
CA GLN A 99 16.57 10.81 7.35
C GLN A 99 16.24 12.29 7.40
N ARG A 100 16.11 12.94 6.24
CA ARG A 100 15.85 14.37 6.19
C ARG A 100 14.42 14.70 6.66
N LEU A 101 13.44 13.88 6.30
CA LEU A 101 12.08 14.01 6.81
C LEU A 101 12.02 13.81 8.32
N ARG A 102 12.73 12.81 8.86
CA ARG A 102 12.81 12.57 10.31
C ARG A 102 13.34 13.81 11.04
N ARG A 103 14.47 14.39 10.60
CA ARG A 103 15.04 15.59 11.18
C ARG A 103 14.11 16.79 11.06
N TYR A 104 13.59 17.04 9.85
CA TYR A 104 12.76 18.21 9.61
C TYR A 104 11.44 18.16 10.40
N SER A 105 10.83 16.97 10.49
CA SER A 105 9.61 16.80 11.29
C SER A 105 9.82 17.10 12.78
N VAL A 106 11.03 16.92 13.30
CA VAL A 106 11.38 17.33 14.68
C VAL A 106 11.55 18.84 14.77
N VAL A 107 12.27 19.44 13.84
CA VAL A 107 12.52 20.90 13.82
C VAL A 107 11.21 21.68 13.78
N CYS A 108 10.25 21.28 12.94
CA CYS A 108 8.93 21.93 12.87
C CYS A 108 7.88 21.31 13.79
N ASN A 109 8.27 20.35 14.65
CA ASN A 109 7.38 19.66 15.61
C ASN A 109 6.12 19.08 14.96
N ALA A 110 6.25 18.48 13.75
CA ALA A 110 5.12 17.91 13.02
C ALA A 110 4.85 16.47 13.46
N ILE A 111 3.58 16.12 13.62
CA ILE A 111 3.12 14.79 14.04
C ILE A 111 2.39 14.01 12.94
N THR A 112 1.94 14.68 11.89
CA THR A 112 1.33 14.09 10.69
C THR A 112 1.95 14.66 9.42
N ILE A 113 1.71 14.04 8.28
CA ILE A 113 2.19 14.56 6.98
C ILE A 113 1.50 15.88 6.59
N PRO A 114 0.18 16.05 6.73
CA PRO A 114 -0.46 17.34 6.55
C PRO A 114 0.10 18.44 7.47
N ASP A 115 0.36 18.10 8.72
CA ASP A 115 0.97 19.02 9.69
C ASP A 115 2.40 19.41 9.27
N PHE A 116 3.20 18.44 8.80
CA PHE A 116 4.53 18.70 8.25
C PHE A 116 4.49 19.72 7.10
N PHE A 117 3.61 19.54 6.14
CA PHE A 117 3.49 20.49 5.03
C PHE A 117 3.08 21.89 5.50
N SER A 118 2.06 21.99 6.37
CA SER A 118 1.61 23.29 6.87
C SER A 118 2.72 24.02 7.63
N ARG A 119 3.42 23.34 8.53
CA ARG A 119 4.48 23.93 9.36
C ARG A 119 5.73 24.26 8.54
N ARG A 120 6.11 23.39 7.59
CA ARG A 120 7.26 23.61 6.70
C ARG A 120 7.15 24.92 5.92
N PHE A 121 5.96 25.32 5.54
CA PHE A 121 5.71 26.53 4.75
C PHE A 121 5.10 27.67 5.56
N HIS A 122 5.02 27.55 6.89
CA HIS A 122 4.42 28.53 7.80
C HIS A 122 3.00 28.95 7.34
N ASP A 123 2.16 27.96 6.96
CA ASP A 123 0.79 28.18 6.49
C ASP A 123 -0.13 28.59 7.65
N GLN A 124 -0.21 29.89 7.91
CA GLN A 124 -1.01 30.45 8.98
C GLN A 124 -2.51 30.14 8.90
N LYS A 125 -3.01 29.84 7.69
CA LYS A 125 -4.41 29.52 7.43
C LYS A 125 -4.70 28.01 7.41
N ASN A 126 -3.66 27.17 7.51
CA ASN A 126 -3.74 25.71 7.41
C ASN A 126 -4.45 25.20 6.14
N ILE A 127 -4.39 25.95 5.03
CA ILE A 127 -5.01 25.57 3.74
C ILE A 127 -4.32 24.34 3.16
N LEU A 128 -2.99 24.29 3.21
CA LEU A 128 -2.20 23.16 2.73
C LEU A 128 -2.52 21.91 3.52
N MET A 129 -2.68 22.04 4.82
CA MET A 129 -3.10 20.95 5.72
C MET A 129 -4.50 20.44 5.37
N CYS A 130 -5.46 21.34 5.16
CA CYS A 130 -6.82 20.99 4.78
C CYS A 130 -6.88 20.23 3.45
N ILE A 131 -6.21 20.73 2.41
CA ILE A 131 -6.17 20.08 1.09
C ILE A 131 -5.47 18.73 1.19
N SER A 132 -4.39 18.63 1.97
CA SER A 132 -3.70 17.34 2.22
C SER A 132 -4.63 16.33 2.86
N ALA A 133 -5.40 16.71 3.88
CA ALA A 133 -6.35 15.82 4.54
C ALA A 133 -7.47 15.36 3.59
N ILE A 134 -7.95 16.24 2.71
CA ILE A 134 -8.95 15.90 1.69
C ILE A 134 -8.37 14.91 0.67
N ILE A 135 -7.15 15.12 0.19
CA ILE A 135 -6.46 14.20 -0.72
C ILE A 135 -6.26 12.83 -0.07
N ILE A 136 -5.89 12.79 1.21
CA ILE A 136 -5.77 11.55 1.97
C ILE A 136 -7.09 10.78 1.95
N LEU A 137 -8.22 11.43 2.20
CA LEU A 137 -9.53 10.79 2.13
C LEU A 137 -9.85 10.28 0.72
N ILE A 138 -9.66 11.11 -0.31
CA ILE A 138 -9.99 10.77 -1.71
C ILE A 138 -9.28 9.50 -2.17
N PHE A 139 -8.00 9.32 -1.81
CA PHE A 139 -7.22 8.19 -2.31
C PHE A 139 -7.14 7.01 -1.34
N PHE A 140 -7.28 7.20 -0.02
CA PHE A 140 -7.36 6.05 0.88
C PHE A 140 -8.69 5.32 0.84
N ILE A 141 -9.80 5.99 0.50
CA ILE A 141 -11.09 5.30 0.36
C ILE A 141 -11.03 4.19 -0.70
N PRO A 142 -10.64 4.42 -1.96
CA PRO A 142 -10.48 3.34 -2.94
C PRO A 142 -9.40 2.33 -2.55
N TYR A 143 -8.31 2.77 -1.95
CA TYR A 143 -7.27 1.84 -1.51
C TYR A 143 -7.79 0.88 -0.43
N THR A 144 -8.48 1.37 0.59
CA THR A 144 -9.13 0.53 1.62
C THR A 144 -10.19 -0.38 1.00
N ALA A 145 -10.94 0.09 0.01
CA ALA A 145 -11.92 -0.71 -0.73
C ALA A 145 -11.27 -1.93 -1.40
N SER A 146 -10.03 -1.82 -1.91
CA SER A 146 -9.30 -2.97 -2.47
C SER A 146 -9.09 -4.08 -1.45
N GLY A 147 -8.86 -3.73 -0.19
CA GLY A 147 -8.76 -4.69 0.92
C GLY A 147 -10.10 -5.39 1.21
N PHE A 148 -11.20 -4.65 1.22
CA PHE A 148 -12.53 -5.24 1.38
C PHE A 148 -12.86 -6.20 0.24
N LYS A 149 -12.54 -5.82 -1.00
CA LYS A 149 -12.65 -6.67 -2.18
C LYS A 149 -11.83 -7.96 -2.01
N ALA A 150 -10.59 -7.87 -1.55
CA ALA A 150 -9.72 -9.02 -1.35
C ALA A 150 -10.31 -10.01 -0.33
N ILE A 151 -10.86 -9.52 0.78
CA ILE A 151 -11.51 -10.36 1.80
C ILE A 151 -12.80 -11.00 1.24
N GLY A 152 -13.62 -10.23 0.54
CA GLY A 152 -14.82 -10.75 -0.13
C GLY A 152 -14.47 -11.90 -1.06
N THR A 153 -13.45 -11.72 -1.91
CA THR A 153 -12.95 -12.75 -2.84
C THR A 153 -12.39 -13.95 -2.08
N LEU A 154 -11.60 -13.74 -1.01
CA LEU A 154 -11.02 -14.80 -0.21
C LEU A 154 -12.08 -15.76 0.34
N PHE A 155 -13.06 -15.22 1.07
CA PHE A 155 -14.06 -16.06 1.73
C PHE A 155 -15.10 -16.62 0.76
N SER A 156 -15.45 -15.87 -0.28
CA SER A 156 -16.35 -16.36 -1.34
C SER A 156 -15.73 -17.53 -2.11
N SER A 157 -14.48 -17.41 -2.54
CA SER A 157 -13.76 -18.46 -3.28
C SER A 157 -13.51 -19.71 -2.44
N LEU A 158 -13.28 -19.54 -1.12
CA LEU A 158 -12.89 -20.64 -0.24
C LEU A 158 -14.10 -21.40 0.32
N PHE A 159 -15.13 -20.68 0.76
CA PHE A 159 -16.27 -21.26 1.49
C PHE A 159 -17.58 -21.21 0.71
N GLY A 160 -17.59 -20.64 -0.50
CA GLY A 160 -18.81 -20.48 -1.29
C GLY A 160 -19.82 -19.51 -0.67
N VAL A 161 -19.39 -18.66 0.26
CA VAL A 161 -20.22 -17.61 0.86
C VAL A 161 -20.47 -16.52 -0.16
N ASP A 162 -21.62 -15.88 -0.11
CA ASP A 162 -21.89 -14.72 -0.94
C ASP A 162 -20.83 -13.64 -0.78
N TYR A 163 -20.32 -13.13 -1.89
CA TYR A 163 -19.21 -12.16 -1.92
C TYR A 163 -19.50 -10.90 -1.08
N HIS A 164 -20.71 -10.35 -1.19
CA HIS A 164 -21.08 -9.11 -0.51
C HIS A 164 -21.18 -9.32 1.00
N VAL A 165 -21.72 -10.48 1.43
CA VAL A 165 -21.76 -10.84 2.84
C VAL A 165 -20.35 -10.99 3.40
N ALA A 166 -19.48 -11.73 2.71
CA ALA A 166 -18.08 -11.92 3.12
C ALA A 166 -17.32 -10.59 3.19
N MET A 167 -17.50 -9.71 2.19
CA MET A 167 -16.89 -8.39 2.13
C MET A 167 -17.36 -7.48 3.28
N ILE A 168 -18.66 -7.42 3.56
CA ILE A 168 -19.22 -6.59 4.64
C ILE A 168 -18.74 -7.08 6.00
N VAL A 169 -18.80 -8.40 6.26
CA VAL A 169 -18.30 -8.98 7.51
C VAL A 169 -16.80 -8.69 7.68
N GLY A 170 -16.02 -8.86 6.62
CA GLY A 170 -14.60 -8.54 6.62
C GLY A 170 -14.32 -7.07 6.92
N ALA A 171 -15.08 -6.14 6.32
CA ALA A 171 -14.98 -4.71 6.60
C ALA A 171 -15.29 -4.40 8.07
N ILE A 172 -16.31 -5.02 8.66
CA ILE A 172 -16.66 -4.87 10.09
C ILE A 172 -15.51 -5.34 10.99
N VAL A 173 -14.88 -6.48 10.66
CA VAL A 173 -13.73 -7.01 11.43
C VAL A 173 -12.54 -6.05 11.37
N ILE A 174 -12.18 -5.54 10.18
CA ILE A 174 -11.09 -4.57 10.02
C ILE A 174 -11.38 -3.30 10.81
N VAL A 175 -12.56 -2.71 10.63
CA VAL A 175 -12.96 -1.48 11.35
C VAL A 175 -12.92 -1.69 12.86
N GLY A 176 -13.49 -2.80 13.35
CA GLY A 176 -13.50 -3.13 14.76
C GLY A 176 -12.11 -3.22 15.37
N TYR A 177 -11.18 -3.85 14.65
CA TYR A 177 -9.80 -3.97 15.05
C TYR A 177 -9.06 -2.61 15.02
N THR A 178 -9.17 -1.87 13.92
CA THR A 178 -8.48 -0.58 13.72
C THR A 178 -8.89 0.46 14.76
N VAL A 179 -10.16 0.50 15.13
CA VAL A 179 -10.72 1.45 16.13
C VAL A 179 -10.14 1.24 17.53
N MET A 180 -9.64 0.05 17.85
CA MET A 180 -9.07 -0.28 19.17
C MET A 180 -7.59 0.08 19.31
N GLY A 181 -6.83 0.10 18.22
CA GLY A 181 -5.39 0.36 18.21
C GLY A 181 -5.01 1.84 18.02
N GLY A 182 -3.76 2.19 18.40
CA GLY A 182 -3.06 3.40 18.01
C GLY A 182 -1.83 3.04 17.20
N PHE A 183 -1.01 4.02 16.85
CA PHE A 183 0.13 3.85 15.96
C PHE A 183 1.13 2.75 16.41
N MET A 184 1.43 2.66 17.71
CA MET A 184 2.33 1.63 18.25
C MET A 184 1.74 0.22 18.12
N ALA A 185 0.44 0.08 18.36
CA ALA A 185 -0.27 -1.19 18.20
C ALA A 185 -0.23 -1.64 16.74
N VAL A 186 -0.63 -0.75 15.81
CA VAL A 186 -0.61 -1.00 14.37
C VAL A 186 0.81 -1.38 13.91
N SER A 187 1.83 -0.59 14.26
CA SER A 187 3.20 -0.87 13.82
C SER A 187 3.76 -2.19 14.35
N THR A 188 3.35 -2.62 15.54
CA THR A 188 3.80 -3.91 16.10
C THR A 188 3.06 -5.08 15.46
N THR A 189 1.77 -4.95 15.20
CA THR A 189 1.01 -5.97 14.47
C THR A 189 1.52 -6.11 13.04
N ASP A 190 1.90 -5.02 12.38
CA ASP A 190 2.50 -5.04 11.02
C ASP A 190 3.75 -5.94 10.95
N LEU A 191 4.61 -5.89 11.97
CA LEU A 191 5.78 -6.79 12.04
C LEU A 191 5.35 -8.26 12.08
N ILE A 192 4.36 -8.62 12.90
CA ILE A 192 3.87 -10.01 12.98
C ILE A 192 3.22 -10.40 11.64
N GLN A 193 2.42 -9.52 11.08
CA GLN A 193 1.75 -9.71 9.80
C GLN A 193 2.73 -9.93 8.65
N SER A 194 3.84 -9.19 8.61
CA SER A 194 4.88 -9.39 7.60
C SER A 194 5.55 -10.77 7.69
N ILE A 195 5.68 -11.33 8.90
CA ILE A 195 6.18 -12.70 9.10
C ILE A 195 5.18 -13.71 8.54
N VAL A 196 3.87 -13.54 8.83
CA VAL A 196 2.82 -14.42 8.30
C VAL A 196 2.76 -14.35 6.77
N MET A 197 2.89 -13.15 6.18
CA MET A 197 2.97 -12.97 4.72
C MET A 197 4.17 -13.72 4.12
N THR A 198 5.33 -13.62 4.77
CA THR A 198 6.56 -14.30 4.31
C THR A 198 6.40 -15.82 4.34
N ILE A 199 5.84 -16.37 5.43
CA ILE A 199 5.54 -17.81 5.55
C ILE A 199 4.58 -18.23 4.42
N SER A 200 3.54 -17.45 4.17
CA SER A 200 2.55 -17.74 3.13
C SER A 200 3.20 -17.84 1.75
N LEU A 201 4.05 -16.87 1.39
CA LEU A 201 4.78 -16.87 0.12
C LEU A 201 5.67 -18.11 -0.02
N ILE A 202 6.43 -18.47 1.04
CA ILE A 202 7.34 -19.63 1.02
C ILE A 202 6.54 -20.93 0.84
N VAL A 203 5.49 -21.15 1.61
CA VAL A 203 4.66 -22.36 1.53
C VAL A 203 4.08 -22.53 0.14
N ILE A 204 3.52 -21.46 -0.44
CA ILE A 204 2.86 -21.52 -1.74
C ILE A 204 3.83 -21.79 -2.88
N VAL A 205 5.06 -21.28 -2.84
CA VAL A 205 6.06 -21.61 -3.87
C VAL A 205 6.32 -23.11 -3.92
N PHE A 206 6.65 -23.71 -2.77
CA PHE A 206 6.97 -25.15 -2.74
C PHE A 206 5.76 -26.01 -3.08
N TYR A 207 4.61 -25.70 -2.53
CA TYR A 207 3.39 -26.46 -2.80
C TYR A 207 2.94 -26.28 -4.26
N GLY A 208 3.00 -25.07 -4.79
CA GLY A 208 2.62 -24.78 -6.17
C GLY A 208 3.51 -25.49 -7.20
N ILE A 209 4.83 -25.54 -6.96
CA ILE A 209 5.76 -26.32 -7.82
C ILE A 209 5.37 -27.79 -7.83
N HIS A 210 5.04 -28.35 -6.66
CA HIS A 210 4.58 -29.74 -6.58
C HIS A 210 3.27 -29.95 -7.37
N MET A 211 2.30 -29.03 -7.26
CA MET A 211 1.01 -29.11 -7.96
C MET A 211 1.15 -28.91 -9.47
N ALA A 212 2.18 -28.19 -9.94
CA ALA A 212 2.50 -28.02 -11.33
C ALA A 212 3.19 -29.25 -11.98
N GLY A 213 3.52 -30.26 -11.20
CA GLY A 213 4.24 -31.47 -11.66
C GLY A 213 5.76 -31.37 -11.53
N GLY A 214 6.28 -30.35 -10.85
CA GLY A 214 7.71 -30.11 -10.63
C GLY A 214 8.24 -28.87 -11.31
N TRP A 215 9.48 -28.52 -10.99
CA TRP A 215 10.12 -27.30 -11.52
C TRP A 215 10.30 -27.34 -13.05
N ASP A 216 10.65 -28.50 -13.61
CA ASP A 216 10.85 -28.63 -15.05
C ASP A 216 9.57 -28.36 -15.84
N GLU A 217 8.42 -28.79 -15.31
CA GLU A 217 7.10 -28.50 -15.89
C GLU A 217 6.75 -27.00 -15.78
N VAL A 218 7.10 -26.35 -14.66
CA VAL A 218 6.92 -24.88 -14.54
C VAL A 218 7.71 -24.15 -15.63
N VAL A 219 8.97 -24.51 -15.81
CA VAL A 219 9.85 -23.90 -16.83
C VAL A 219 9.35 -24.23 -18.24
N SER A 220 9.00 -25.47 -18.52
CA SER A 220 8.50 -25.93 -19.83
C SER A 220 7.23 -25.17 -20.23
N ASN A 221 6.25 -25.09 -19.33
CA ASN A 221 5.00 -24.38 -19.58
C ASN A 221 5.21 -22.87 -19.77
N ALA A 222 6.06 -22.24 -18.95
CA ALA A 222 6.35 -20.82 -19.07
C ALA A 222 7.10 -20.48 -20.37
N THR A 223 8.04 -21.33 -20.81
CA THR A 223 8.80 -21.13 -22.05
C THR A 223 7.98 -21.41 -23.31
N SER A 224 6.92 -22.21 -23.21
CA SER A 224 6.02 -22.50 -24.33
C SER A 224 5.17 -21.30 -24.77
N LEU A 225 4.96 -20.33 -23.87
CA LEU A 225 4.18 -19.14 -24.15
C LEU A 225 5.04 -18.02 -24.76
N ALA A 226 4.66 -17.56 -25.95
CA ALA A 226 5.37 -16.48 -26.64
C ALA A 226 5.39 -15.20 -25.79
N GLY A 227 6.59 -14.67 -25.49
CA GLY A 227 6.78 -13.43 -24.73
C GLY A 227 6.61 -13.53 -23.21
N TYR A 228 6.19 -14.66 -22.66
CA TYR A 228 5.80 -14.80 -21.24
C TYR A 228 6.98 -14.58 -20.26
N LEU A 229 8.18 -15.09 -20.60
CA LEU A 229 9.41 -14.88 -19.81
C LEU A 229 10.30 -13.75 -20.36
N SER A 230 9.74 -12.87 -21.19
CA SER A 230 10.48 -11.73 -21.74
C SER A 230 10.23 -10.48 -20.93
N MET A 231 11.26 -9.67 -20.69
CA MET A 231 11.11 -8.32 -20.11
C MET A 231 10.70 -7.25 -21.14
N ASN A 232 10.81 -7.55 -22.44
CA ASN A 232 10.51 -6.63 -23.54
C ASN A 232 9.25 -7.01 -24.34
N HIS A 233 8.58 -8.06 -23.95
CA HIS A 233 7.31 -8.51 -24.52
C HIS A 233 6.39 -9.02 -23.42
N ILE A 234 5.09 -8.89 -23.62
CA ILE A 234 4.07 -9.55 -22.81
C ILE A 234 3.41 -10.67 -23.62
N HIS A 235 2.93 -11.68 -22.95
CA HIS A 235 2.06 -12.66 -23.57
C HIS A 235 0.65 -12.10 -23.72
N ASP A 236 0.22 -11.94 -24.97
CA ASP A 236 -1.17 -11.58 -25.27
C ASP A 236 -2.01 -12.85 -25.41
N ARG A 237 -2.86 -13.09 -24.42
CA ARG A 237 -3.73 -14.27 -24.39
C ARG A 237 -4.77 -14.30 -25.48
N ALA A 238 -5.23 -13.16 -25.97
CA ALA A 238 -6.26 -13.08 -26.99
C ALA A 238 -5.74 -13.59 -28.34
N SER A 239 -4.48 -13.26 -28.67
CA SER A 239 -3.82 -13.68 -29.91
C SER A 239 -2.89 -14.89 -29.76
N GLY A 240 -2.55 -15.28 -28.51
CA GLY A 240 -1.52 -16.30 -28.21
C GLY A 240 -0.11 -15.89 -28.62
N SER A 241 0.14 -14.61 -28.88
CA SER A 241 1.39 -14.09 -29.42
C SER A 241 2.13 -13.19 -28.41
N ALA A 242 3.40 -12.89 -28.71
CA ALA A 242 4.18 -11.91 -27.97
C ALA A 242 3.85 -10.50 -28.47
N ALA A 243 3.34 -9.63 -27.58
CA ALA A 243 3.13 -8.23 -27.86
C ALA A 243 4.33 -7.40 -27.33
N PRO A 244 4.84 -6.40 -28.09
CA PRO A 244 5.95 -5.59 -27.65
C PRO A 244 5.65 -4.79 -26.38
N TYR A 245 6.58 -4.80 -25.43
CA TYR A 245 6.55 -3.93 -24.24
C TYR A 245 7.51 -2.76 -24.49
N SER A 246 6.95 -1.64 -24.96
CA SER A 246 7.73 -0.51 -25.45
C SER A 246 8.55 0.16 -24.35
N LEU A 247 9.62 0.88 -24.73
CA LEU A 247 10.40 1.68 -23.77
C LEU A 247 9.53 2.69 -23.00
N LEU A 248 8.57 3.31 -23.66
CA LEU A 248 7.63 4.22 -23.02
C LEU A 248 6.78 3.49 -21.96
N THR A 249 6.31 2.29 -22.28
CA THR A 249 5.58 1.44 -21.32
C THR A 249 6.47 1.04 -20.15
N ILE A 250 7.73 0.67 -20.40
CA ILE A 250 8.72 0.36 -19.34
C ILE A 250 8.89 1.56 -18.40
N ILE A 251 9.18 2.75 -18.94
CA ILE A 251 9.36 3.96 -18.14
C ILE A 251 8.10 4.26 -17.33
N SER A 252 6.94 4.12 -17.94
CA SER A 252 5.64 4.31 -17.31
C SER A 252 5.41 3.33 -16.16
N THR A 253 5.77 2.05 -16.35
CA THR A 253 5.60 1.01 -15.32
C THR A 253 6.61 1.18 -14.18
N VAL A 254 7.88 1.47 -14.49
CA VAL A 254 8.91 1.78 -13.48
C VAL A 254 8.51 2.99 -12.63
N ALA A 255 7.71 3.91 -13.16
CA ALA A 255 7.20 5.07 -12.44
C ALA A 255 6.34 4.71 -11.19
N TRP A 256 5.90 3.45 -11.03
CA TRP A 256 5.31 2.99 -9.77
C TRP A 256 6.18 3.34 -8.56
N GLY A 257 7.51 3.27 -8.70
CA GLY A 257 8.45 3.63 -7.65
C GLY A 257 8.34 5.08 -7.16
N LEU A 258 7.87 6.00 -8.01
CA LEU A 258 7.66 7.41 -7.63
C LEU A 258 6.57 7.57 -6.57
N GLY A 259 5.66 6.60 -6.45
CA GLY A 259 4.59 6.61 -5.46
C GLY A 259 5.11 6.62 -4.03
N TYR A 260 6.23 5.95 -3.75
CA TYR A 260 6.82 5.88 -2.41
C TYR A 260 7.09 7.26 -1.79
N PHE A 261 7.48 8.24 -2.60
CA PHE A 261 7.76 9.59 -2.11
C PHE A 261 6.53 10.32 -1.59
N GLY A 262 5.32 9.84 -1.97
CA GLY A 262 4.06 10.48 -1.61
C GLY A 262 3.17 9.71 -0.64
N MET A 263 3.53 8.50 -0.22
CA MET A 263 2.65 7.66 0.62
C MET A 263 2.65 8.09 2.10
N PRO A 264 1.57 8.69 2.61
CA PRO A 264 1.57 9.31 3.94
C PRO A 264 1.87 8.32 5.07
N HIS A 265 1.29 7.13 5.02
CA HIS A 265 1.47 6.12 6.07
C HIS A 265 2.90 5.56 6.10
N ILE A 266 3.61 5.47 4.97
CA ILE A 266 5.02 5.07 4.91
C ILE A 266 5.91 6.20 5.46
N LEU A 267 5.70 7.42 4.98
CA LEU A 267 6.46 8.60 5.42
C LEU A 267 6.34 8.83 6.94
N LEU A 268 5.17 8.53 7.50
CA LEU A 268 4.93 8.62 8.94
C LEU A 268 5.84 7.68 9.74
N ARG A 269 6.19 6.48 9.23
CA ARG A 269 7.12 5.55 9.87
C ARG A 269 8.53 6.14 9.95
N PHE A 270 8.96 6.89 8.93
CA PHE A 270 10.24 7.60 8.98
C PHE A 270 10.28 8.66 10.08
N MET A 271 9.15 9.38 10.27
CA MET A 271 9.03 10.36 11.35
C MET A 271 9.02 9.71 12.73
N ALA A 272 8.55 8.47 12.84
CA ALA A 272 8.30 7.77 14.11
C ALA A 272 9.50 6.97 14.66
N ILE A 273 10.58 6.82 13.90
CA ILE A 273 11.77 6.07 14.36
C ILE A 273 12.44 6.76 15.57
N GLU A 274 12.87 5.97 16.52
CA GLU A 274 13.51 6.46 17.76
C GLU A 274 14.83 7.22 17.52
N ASP A 275 15.67 6.69 16.61
CA ASP A 275 16.97 7.27 16.26
C ASP A 275 17.16 7.27 14.73
N GLU A 276 17.43 8.45 14.16
CA GLU A 276 17.68 8.62 12.72
C GLU A 276 18.86 7.81 12.19
N LYS A 277 19.87 7.52 13.04
CA LYS A 277 21.03 6.71 12.65
C LYS A 277 20.64 5.26 12.33
N LYS A 278 19.55 4.77 12.90
CA LYS A 278 19.03 3.43 12.67
C LYS A 278 18.28 3.29 11.35
N LEU A 279 17.94 4.38 10.66
CA LEU A 279 17.29 4.37 9.34
C LEU A 279 18.12 3.60 8.29
N THR A 280 19.45 3.57 8.39
CA THR A 280 20.29 2.76 7.49
C THR A 280 20.00 1.26 7.64
N LEU A 281 19.82 0.79 8.88
CA LEU A 281 19.45 -0.60 9.14
C LEU A 281 18.03 -0.89 8.62
N SER A 282 17.08 0.00 8.93
CA SER A 282 15.69 -0.13 8.44
C SER A 282 15.64 -0.20 6.91
N ARG A 283 16.37 0.67 6.21
CA ARG A 283 16.47 0.63 4.73
C ARG A 283 16.92 -0.72 4.20
N ARG A 284 17.97 -1.31 4.81
CA ARG A 284 18.48 -2.62 4.37
C ARG A 284 17.45 -3.71 4.56
N ILE A 285 16.79 -3.74 5.71
CA ILE A 285 15.75 -4.73 6.01
C ILE A 285 14.59 -4.55 5.04
N ALA A 286 14.04 -3.35 4.91
CA ALA A 286 12.93 -3.01 4.04
C ALA A 286 13.21 -3.40 2.57
N THR A 287 14.32 -2.93 2.02
CA THR A 287 14.67 -3.18 0.61
C THR A 287 14.84 -4.67 0.31
N VAL A 288 15.53 -5.42 1.18
CA VAL A 288 15.73 -6.86 0.98
C VAL A 288 14.40 -7.60 1.04
N TRP A 289 13.56 -7.29 2.03
CA TRP A 289 12.26 -7.93 2.18
C TRP A 289 11.33 -7.65 0.99
N VAL A 290 11.26 -6.41 0.53
CA VAL A 290 10.44 -5.99 -0.62
C VAL A 290 10.87 -6.72 -1.89
N LEU A 291 12.17 -6.72 -2.20
CA LEU A 291 12.69 -7.37 -3.41
C LEU A 291 12.39 -8.87 -3.42
N ILE A 292 12.66 -9.56 -2.30
CA ILE A 292 12.42 -11.00 -2.19
C ILE A 292 10.92 -11.28 -2.32
N SER A 293 10.08 -10.56 -1.58
CA SER A 293 8.63 -10.78 -1.57
C SER A 293 8.00 -10.58 -2.95
N MET A 294 8.40 -9.52 -3.68
CA MET A 294 7.89 -9.27 -5.03
C MET A 294 8.38 -10.32 -6.04
N CYS A 295 9.66 -10.71 -6.00
CA CYS A 295 10.18 -11.77 -6.88
C CYS A 295 9.43 -13.09 -6.64
N VAL A 296 9.20 -13.45 -5.38
CA VAL A 296 8.46 -14.66 -5.02
C VAL A 296 7.01 -14.57 -5.46
N ALA A 297 6.34 -13.43 -5.29
CA ALA A 297 4.97 -13.21 -5.74
C ALA A 297 4.83 -13.37 -7.27
N ILE A 298 5.76 -12.82 -8.05
CA ILE A 298 5.80 -12.99 -9.51
C ILE A 298 5.98 -14.47 -9.86
N LEU A 299 6.91 -15.15 -9.19
CA LEU A 299 7.15 -16.58 -9.38
C LEU A 299 5.90 -17.43 -9.10
N ILE A 300 5.13 -17.08 -8.06
CA ILE A 300 3.85 -17.75 -7.76
C ILE A 300 2.86 -17.61 -8.92
N GLY A 301 2.80 -16.47 -9.59
CA GLY A 301 1.97 -16.28 -10.78
C GLY A 301 2.37 -17.23 -11.92
N ILE A 302 3.67 -17.36 -12.19
CA ILE A 302 4.22 -18.28 -13.21
C ILE A 302 3.92 -19.76 -12.84
N ILE A 303 4.16 -20.13 -11.58
CA ILE A 303 3.82 -21.46 -11.05
C ILE A 303 2.33 -21.74 -11.17
N GLY A 304 1.49 -20.73 -10.85
CA GLY A 304 0.05 -20.83 -10.97
C GLY A 304 -0.43 -21.16 -12.38
N TYR A 305 0.17 -20.54 -13.39
CA TYR A 305 -0.12 -20.87 -14.77
C TYR A 305 0.21 -22.33 -15.10
N ALA A 306 1.40 -22.80 -14.72
CA ALA A 306 1.80 -24.20 -14.95
C ALA A 306 0.87 -25.19 -14.21
N ALA A 307 0.45 -24.87 -12.98
CA ALA A 307 -0.51 -25.68 -12.23
C ALA A 307 -1.90 -25.70 -12.88
N SER A 308 -2.31 -24.61 -13.55
CA SER A 308 -3.56 -24.60 -14.35
C SER A 308 -3.44 -25.50 -15.58
N VAL A 309 -2.30 -25.48 -16.27
CA VAL A 309 -2.05 -26.37 -17.42
C VAL A 309 -2.04 -27.84 -16.97
N ALA A 310 -1.48 -28.13 -15.80
CA ALA A 310 -1.51 -29.46 -15.19
C ALA A 310 -2.92 -29.90 -14.71
N GLY A 311 -3.90 -29.01 -14.77
CA GLY A 311 -5.28 -29.27 -14.32
C GLY A 311 -5.46 -29.28 -12.81
N ALA A 312 -4.47 -28.81 -12.03
CA ALA A 312 -4.55 -28.75 -10.58
C ALA A 312 -5.47 -27.62 -10.08
N ILE A 313 -5.43 -26.47 -10.75
CA ILE A 313 -6.33 -25.33 -10.50
C ILE A 313 -6.99 -24.90 -11.80
N PRO A 314 -8.11 -24.14 -11.76
CA PRO A 314 -8.75 -23.64 -12.96
C PRO A 314 -7.84 -22.78 -13.83
N LEU A 315 -8.09 -22.76 -15.15
CA LEU A 315 -7.40 -21.82 -16.05
C LEU A 315 -8.12 -20.48 -15.99
N PHE A 316 -7.40 -19.44 -15.58
CA PHE A 316 -7.93 -18.09 -15.44
C PHE A 316 -7.71 -17.26 -16.71
N THR A 317 -8.68 -16.45 -17.06
CA THR A 317 -8.63 -15.57 -18.23
C THR A 317 -8.78 -14.09 -17.87
N GLN A 318 -9.32 -13.81 -16.69
CA GLN A 318 -9.56 -12.45 -16.22
C GLN A 318 -8.69 -12.11 -15.00
N SER A 319 -8.43 -10.80 -14.80
CA SER A 319 -7.61 -10.32 -13.69
C SER A 319 -8.20 -10.68 -12.32
N SER A 320 -9.52 -10.55 -12.13
CA SER A 320 -10.18 -10.91 -10.88
C SER A 320 -10.07 -12.39 -10.53
N GLU A 321 -10.05 -13.26 -11.54
CA GLU A 321 -9.89 -14.71 -11.37
C GLU A 321 -8.44 -15.06 -11.03
N SER A 322 -7.46 -14.52 -11.79
CA SER A 322 -6.03 -14.81 -11.58
C SER A 322 -5.51 -14.31 -10.24
N GLU A 323 -6.14 -13.30 -9.65
CA GLU A 323 -5.85 -12.84 -8.28
C GLU A 323 -6.18 -13.91 -7.22
N THR A 324 -6.87 -15.00 -7.56
CA THR A 324 -7.20 -16.10 -6.64
C THR A 324 -6.16 -17.23 -6.60
N VAL A 325 -5.08 -17.18 -7.36
CA VAL A 325 -4.06 -18.26 -7.46
C VAL A 325 -3.63 -18.79 -6.10
N ILE A 326 -3.26 -17.92 -5.16
CA ILE A 326 -2.83 -18.33 -3.80
C ILE A 326 -4.00 -18.96 -3.03
N ILE A 327 -5.22 -18.45 -3.20
CA ILE A 327 -6.42 -19.00 -2.56
C ILE A 327 -6.68 -20.43 -3.05
N GLN A 328 -6.56 -20.66 -4.36
CA GLN A 328 -6.75 -21.99 -4.95
C GLN A 328 -5.70 -23.00 -4.46
N PHE A 329 -4.44 -22.60 -4.42
CA PHE A 329 -3.39 -23.45 -3.84
C PHE A 329 -3.64 -23.75 -2.36
N ALA A 330 -4.01 -22.77 -1.56
CA ALA A 330 -4.34 -22.99 -0.16
C ALA A 330 -5.58 -23.88 0.02
N HIS A 331 -6.58 -23.73 -0.85
CA HIS A 331 -7.74 -24.61 -0.86
C HIS A 331 -7.35 -26.08 -1.09
N LEU A 332 -6.52 -26.35 -2.11
CA LEU A 332 -6.02 -27.70 -2.40
C LEU A 332 -5.19 -28.25 -1.25
N LEU A 333 -4.26 -27.46 -0.71
CA LEU A 333 -3.42 -27.84 0.43
C LEU A 333 -4.27 -28.26 1.63
N GLY A 334 -5.37 -27.55 1.87
CA GLY A 334 -6.29 -27.82 2.96
C GLY A 334 -7.11 -29.12 2.81
N GLN A 335 -7.13 -29.73 1.62
CA GLN A 335 -7.89 -30.98 1.39
C GLN A 335 -7.13 -32.26 1.79
N HIS A 336 -5.81 -32.19 1.98
CA HIS A 336 -5.00 -33.40 2.25
C HIS A 336 -5.22 -34.00 3.63
N ASN A 337 -5.00 -33.23 4.70
CA ASN A 337 -5.19 -33.67 6.08
C ASN A 337 -5.34 -32.46 7.02
N PHE A 338 -5.67 -32.71 8.29
CA PHE A 338 -5.90 -31.64 9.26
C PHE A 338 -4.67 -30.75 9.49
N LEU A 339 -3.45 -31.30 9.55
CA LEU A 339 -2.23 -30.50 9.75
C LEU A 339 -1.97 -29.58 8.55
N LEU A 340 -2.09 -30.09 7.33
CA LEU A 340 -1.94 -29.28 6.12
C LEU A 340 -3.09 -28.27 5.97
N SER A 341 -4.27 -28.56 6.49
CA SER A 341 -5.35 -27.56 6.53
C SER A 341 -5.07 -26.40 7.49
N LEU A 342 -4.37 -26.63 8.60
CA LEU A 342 -3.87 -25.54 9.44
C LEU A 342 -2.82 -24.71 8.70
N VAL A 343 -1.89 -25.34 7.99
CA VAL A 343 -0.90 -24.63 7.16
C VAL A 343 -1.58 -23.80 6.06
N ALA A 344 -2.57 -24.36 5.39
CA ALA A 344 -3.39 -23.64 4.42
C ALA A 344 -4.09 -22.44 5.05
N GLY A 345 -4.59 -22.58 6.26
CA GLY A 345 -5.18 -21.48 7.02
C GLY A 345 -4.17 -20.38 7.37
N VAL A 346 -2.91 -20.73 7.68
CA VAL A 346 -1.83 -19.73 7.87
C VAL A 346 -1.53 -19.00 6.55
N VAL A 347 -1.52 -19.71 5.42
CA VAL A 347 -1.36 -19.07 4.10
C VAL A 347 -2.47 -18.06 3.84
N LEU A 348 -3.72 -18.44 4.09
CA LEU A 348 -4.86 -17.55 3.90
C LEU A 348 -4.89 -16.41 4.93
N ALA A 349 -4.40 -16.65 6.15
CA ALA A 349 -4.14 -15.59 7.11
C ALA A 349 -3.09 -14.59 6.62
N GLY A 350 -2.18 -14.98 5.72
CA GLY A 350 -1.27 -14.07 5.03
C GLY A 350 -1.99 -13.03 4.16
N ILE A 351 -3.05 -13.42 3.45
CA ILE A 351 -3.90 -12.49 2.68
C ILE A 351 -4.66 -11.54 3.62
N LEU A 352 -5.15 -12.05 4.75
CA LEU A 352 -5.76 -11.19 5.78
C LEU A 352 -4.72 -10.26 6.40
N ALA A 353 -3.52 -10.76 6.68
CA ALA A 353 -2.43 -9.99 7.27
C ALA A 353 -2.05 -8.79 6.39
N CYS A 354 -1.81 -9.01 5.09
CA CYS A 354 -1.46 -7.92 4.18
C CYS A 354 -2.62 -6.94 3.97
N THR A 355 -3.85 -7.40 4.04
CA THR A 355 -5.03 -6.53 3.95
C THR A 355 -5.19 -5.68 5.21
N MET A 356 -5.06 -6.29 6.39
CA MET A 356 -5.25 -5.63 7.68
C MET A 356 -4.15 -4.61 7.96
N SER A 357 -2.87 -4.96 7.78
CA SER A 357 -1.73 -4.04 8.00
C SER A 357 -1.83 -2.76 7.18
N THR A 358 -2.30 -2.88 5.95
CA THR A 358 -2.50 -1.74 5.07
C THR A 358 -3.72 -0.92 5.48
N ALA A 359 -4.87 -1.58 5.69
CA ALA A 359 -6.11 -0.90 6.05
C ALA A 359 -5.99 -0.14 7.38
N ASP A 360 -5.38 -0.75 8.41
CA ASP A 360 -5.15 -0.11 9.71
C ASP A 360 -4.35 1.18 9.58
N SER A 361 -3.26 1.11 8.84
CA SER A 361 -2.34 2.24 8.63
C SER A 361 -3.00 3.37 7.85
N GLN A 362 -3.79 3.03 6.84
CA GLN A 362 -4.53 4.00 6.03
C GLN A 362 -5.68 4.64 6.82
N LEU A 363 -6.45 3.83 7.52
CA LEU A 363 -7.58 4.30 8.33
C LEU A 363 -7.11 5.16 9.49
N LEU A 364 -6.01 4.80 10.17
CA LEU A 364 -5.43 5.62 11.22
C LEU A 364 -4.92 6.97 10.68
N THR A 365 -4.22 6.96 9.53
CA THR A 365 -3.73 8.17 8.88
C THR A 365 -4.89 9.07 8.43
N ALA A 366 -5.93 8.51 7.84
CA ALA A 366 -7.11 9.27 7.43
C ALA A 366 -7.89 9.81 8.65
N ALA A 367 -8.01 9.02 9.71
CA ALA A 367 -8.65 9.46 10.95
C ALA A 367 -7.92 10.63 11.61
N SER A 368 -6.57 10.63 11.61
CA SER A 368 -5.77 11.77 12.08
C SER A 368 -5.96 13.00 11.19
N GLY A 369 -6.01 12.80 9.87
CA GLY A 369 -6.28 13.86 8.89
C GLY A 369 -7.61 14.58 9.16
N VAL A 370 -8.65 13.86 9.52
CA VAL A 370 -9.95 14.46 9.84
C VAL A 370 -9.96 15.02 11.25
N SER A 371 -9.70 14.21 12.26
CA SER A 371 -9.90 14.59 13.66
C SER A 371 -8.92 15.66 14.14
N GLN A 372 -7.65 15.55 13.78
CA GLN A 372 -6.62 16.49 14.16
C GLN A 372 -6.51 17.63 13.13
N ASN A 373 -6.19 17.30 11.88
CA ASN A 373 -5.82 18.33 10.92
C ASN A 373 -7.02 19.13 10.40
N LEU A 374 -8.15 18.48 10.09
CA LEU A 374 -9.30 19.19 9.54
C LEU A 374 -10.13 19.84 10.65
N LEU A 375 -10.57 19.09 11.67
CA LEU A 375 -11.49 19.61 12.67
C LEU A 375 -10.79 20.54 13.69
N GLN A 376 -9.67 20.12 14.27
CA GLN A 376 -9.01 20.91 15.32
C GLN A 376 -8.12 22.02 14.75
N ASP A 377 -7.23 21.69 13.78
CA ASP A 377 -6.22 22.65 13.34
C ASP A 377 -6.73 23.62 12.28
N PHE A 378 -7.54 23.15 11.30
CA PHE A 378 -8.07 24.00 10.24
C PHE A 378 -9.37 24.71 10.67
N LEU A 379 -10.40 23.97 11.13
CA LEU A 379 -11.68 24.53 11.53
C LEU A 379 -11.66 25.15 12.94
N LYS A 380 -10.55 25.00 13.68
CA LYS A 380 -10.36 25.52 15.04
C LYS A 380 -11.42 25.05 16.05
N ILE A 381 -12.01 23.88 15.83
CA ILE A 381 -12.98 23.29 16.75
C ILE A 381 -12.25 22.76 17.97
N LYS A 382 -12.53 23.35 19.13
CA LYS A 382 -11.99 22.88 20.40
C LYS A 382 -12.68 21.57 20.79
N MET A 383 -11.93 20.49 20.82
CA MET A 383 -12.43 19.16 21.20
C MET A 383 -11.67 18.64 22.41
N SER A 384 -12.38 17.95 23.30
CA SER A 384 -11.75 17.13 24.33
C SER A 384 -11.08 15.92 23.69
N THR A 385 -10.15 15.27 24.39
CA THR A 385 -9.50 14.05 23.92
C THR A 385 -10.53 12.97 23.55
N ALA A 386 -11.59 12.80 24.34
CA ALA A 386 -12.68 11.87 24.07
C ALA A 386 -13.45 12.22 22.78
N ALA A 387 -13.73 13.51 22.54
CA ALA A 387 -14.41 13.97 21.32
C ALA A 387 -13.52 13.78 20.08
N SER A 388 -12.21 14.04 20.18
CA SER A 388 -11.25 13.80 19.11
C SER A 388 -11.15 12.32 18.75
N MET A 389 -11.08 11.45 19.74
CA MET A 389 -11.10 10.00 19.55
C MET A 389 -12.41 9.51 18.92
N MET A 390 -13.55 10.07 19.32
CA MET A 390 -14.84 9.74 18.70
C MET A 390 -14.87 10.19 17.23
N ALA A 391 -14.39 11.40 16.92
CA ALA A 391 -14.30 11.89 15.54
C ALA A 391 -13.40 10.99 14.69
N ALA A 392 -12.25 10.54 15.22
CA ALA A 392 -11.38 9.59 14.54
C ALA A 392 -12.12 8.27 14.24
N ARG A 393 -12.81 7.70 15.22
CA ARG A 393 -13.60 6.46 15.06
C ARG A 393 -14.72 6.60 14.03
N LEU A 394 -15.45 7.70 14.06
CA LEU A 394 -16.51 7.98 13.08
C LEU A 394 -15.94 8.15 11.67
N THR A 395 -14.75 8.72 11.54
CA THR A 395 -14.05 8.82 10.25
C THR A 395 -13.72 7.43 9.69
N VAL A 396 -13.18 6.53 10.52
CA VAL A 396 -12.90 5.14 10.13
C VAL A 396 -14.16 4.44 9.62
N VAL A 397 -15.26 4.55 10.36
CA VAL A 397 -16.56 3.97 9.97
C VAL A 397 -17.08 4.60 8.67
N GLY A 398 -16.99 5.91 8.53
CA GLY A 398 -17.41 6.62 7.31
C GLY A 398 -16.64 6.17 6.07
N ILE A 399 -15.31 6.05 6.18
CA ILE A 399 -14.44 5.52 5.11
C ILE A 399 -14.83 4.10 4.76
N ALA A 400 -15.07 3.25 5.77
CA ALA A 400 -15.45 1.87 5.54
C ALA A 400 -16.79 1.73 4.81
N ILE A 401 -17.79 2.54 5.16
CA ILE A 401 -19.09 2.54 4.47
C ILE A 401 -18.89 2.88 2.99
N VAL A 402 -18.19 3.97 2.67
CA VAL A 402 -17.92 4.35 1.27
C VAL A 402 -17.07 3.29 0.57
N GLY A 403 -16.06 2.74 1.26
CA GLY A 403 -15.18 1.68 0.74
C GLY A 403 -15.94 0.41 0.36
N VAL A 404 -16.94 -0.01 1.15
CA VAL A 404 -17.83 -1.14 0.85
C VAL A 404 -18.59 -0.90 -0.45
N PHE A 405 -19.13 0.30 -0.67
CA PHE A 405 -19.81 0.63 -1.94
C PHE A 405 -18.84 0.61 -3.14
N LEU A 406 -17.61 1.09 -2.97
CA LEU A 406 -16.61 1.04 -4.05
C LEU A 406 -16.11 -0.38 -4.35
N ALA A 407 -16.10 -1.26 -3.35
CA ALA A 407 -15.74 -2.67 -3.49
C ALA A 407 -16.90 -3.55 -3.98
N TRP A 408 -18.08 -2.97 -4.32
CA TRP A 408 -19.29 -3.73 -4.60
C TRP A 408 -19.19 -4.66 -5.82
N ASN A 409 -18.38 -4.31 -6.81
CA ASN A 409 -18.20 -5.15 -8.01
C ASN A 409 -17.17 -6.25 -7.75
N PRO A 410 -17.56 -7.55 -7.72
CA PRO A 410 -16.67 -8.68 -7.53
C PRO A 410 -15.66 -8.89 -8.67
N ASP A 411 -15.97 -8.37 -9.88
CA ASP A 411 -15.10 -8.51 -11.06
C ASP A 411 -14.00 -7.45 -11.13
N SER A 412 -13.99 -6.48 -10.20
CA SER A 412 -12.92 -5.49 -10.11
C SER A 412 -11.59 -6.15 -9.74
N SER A 413 -10.47 -5.59 -10.19
CA SER A 413 -9.12 -6.07 -9.87
C SER A 413 -8.53 -5.28 -8.71
N VAL A 414 -7.98 -5.97 -7.71
CA VAL A 414 -7.22 -5.39 -6.61
C VAL A 414 -6.04 -4.58 -7.15
N PHE A 415 -5.31 -5.14 -8.13
CA PHE A 415 -4.17 -4.49 -8.76
C PHE A 415 -4.52 -3.10 -9.31
N TYR A 416 -5.59 -3.00 -10.09
CA TYR A 416 -5.97 -1.72 -10.73
C TYR A 416 -6.59 -0.70 -9.77
N ILE A 417 -7.26 -1.15 -8.71
CA ILE A 417 -7.77 -0.24 -7.67
C ILE A 417 -6.60 0.38 -6.90
N VAL A 418 -5.63 -0.45 -6.49
CA VAL A 418 -4.44 0.00 -5.78
C VAL A 418 -3.60 0.94 -6.65
N SER A 419 -3.40 0.60 -7.93
CA SER A 419 -2.61 1.45 -8.84
C SER A 419 -3.14 2.89 -8.92
N PHE A 420 -4.45 3.06 -8.96
CA PHE A 420 -5.08 4.38 -9.01
C PHE A 420 -4.84 5.19 -7.72
N ALA A 421 -5.06 4.58 -6.57
CA ALA A 421 -4.83 5.24 -5.29
C ALA A 421 -3.35 5.59 -5.09
N TRP A 422 -2.47 4.68 -5.48
CA TRP A 422 -1.02 4.86 -5.46
C TRP A 422 -0.57 6.03 -6.33
N ALA A 423 -1.12 6.13 -7.53
CA ALA A 423 -0.86 7.26 -8.42
C ALA A 423 -1.30 8.60 -7.80
N GLY A 424 -2.45 8.61 -7.14
CA GLY A 424 -2.98 9.79 -6.49
C GLY A 424 -2.04 10.37 -5.43
N PHE A 425 -1.58 9.53 -4.52
CA PHE A 425 -0.62 9.93 -3.49
C PHE A 425 0.74 10.29 -4.08
N GLY A 426 1.25 9.43 -4.95
CA GLY A 426 2.54 9.64 -5.59
C GLY A 426 2.63 10.96 -6.33
N ALA A 427 1.57 11.33 -7.06
CA ALA A 427 1.54 12.58 -7.82
C ALA A 427 1.25 13.82 -6.97
N ALA A 428 0.33 13.72 -6.00
CA ALA A 428 -0.03 14.88 -5.18
C ALA A 428 1.04 15.22 -4.14
N PHE A 429 1.63 14.22 -3.50
CA PHE A 429 2.56 14.43 -2.39
C PHE A 429 4.03 14.17 -2.75
N GLY A 430 4.33 13.25 -3.69
CA GLY A 430 5.71 12.86 -4.01
C GLY A 430 6.59 14.04 -4.39
N PRO A 431 6.27 14.82 -5.44
CA PRO A 431 7.02 16.02 -5.78
C PRO A 431 7.06 17.01 -4.61
N LEU A 432 5.94 17.19 -3.91
CA LEU A 432 5.89 18.14 -2.79
C LEU A 432 6.84 17.73 -1.66
N VAL A 433 6.91 16.45 -1.30
CA VAL A 433 7.88 15.95 -0.30
C VAL A 433 9.30 16.21 -0.77
N LEU A 434 9.64 15.85 -2.01
CA LEU A 434 10.98 16.06 -2.54
C LEU A 434 11.37 17.54 -2.55
N PHE A 435 10.53 18.42 -3.07
CA PHE A 435 10.81 19.85 -3.11
C PHE A 435 10.81 20.48 -1.71
N SER A 436 9.95 20.03 -0.80
CA SER A 436 9.94 20.51 0.60
C SER A 436 11.25 20.20 1.32
N LEU A 437 11.86 19.04 1.02
CA LEU A 437 13.07 18.57 1.67
C LEU A 437 14.34 19.06 0.99
N PHE A 438 14.36 19.25 -0.33
CA PHE A 438 15.61 19.44 -1.09
C PHE A 438 15.70 20.75 -1.84
N TRP A 439 14.60 21.51 -1.97
CA TRP A 439 14.63 22.79 -2.69
C TRP A 439 14.20 23.97 -1.81
N LYS A 440 15.16 24.71 -1.34
CA LYS A 440 14.97 25.86 -0.41
C LYS A 440 14.01 26.93 -0.98
N ARG A 441 13.92 27.07 -2.32
CA ARG A 441 13.09 28.07 -2.99
C ARG A 441 11.61 27.77 -2.98
N THR A 442 11.20 26.52 -2.67
CA THR A 442 9.79 26.13 -2.59
C THR A 442 9.06 26.97 -1.55
N ASN A 443 7.93 27.55 -1.95
CA ASN A 443 7.08 28.36 -1.10
C ASN A 443 5.66 27.76 -0.99
N LEU A 444 4.81 28.38 -0.16
CA LEU A 444 3.44 27.91 0.09
C LEU A 444 2.60 27.82 -1.17
N GLN A 445 2.70 28.82 -2.06
CA GLN A 445 1.92 28.88 -3.30
C GLN A 445 2.33 27.77 -4.27
N GLY A 446 3.64 27.53 -4.41
CA GLY A 446 4.16 26.42 -5.20
C GLY A 446 3.75 25.05 -4.63
N ALA A 447 3.81 24.88 -3.31
CA ALA A 447 3.36 23.69 -2.62
C ALA A 447 1.87 23.36 -2.89
N LEU A 448 1.01 24.36 -2.75
CA LEU A 448 -0.42 24.25 -3.06
C LEU A 448 -0.67 23.91 -4.53
N ALA A 449 -0.01 24.65 -5.43
CA ALA A 449 -0.17 24.43 -6.88
C ALA A 449 0.24 23.01 -7.29
N GLY A 450 1.37 22.52 -6.80
CA GLY A 450 1.84 21.16 -7.12
C GLY A 450 0.94 20.07 -6.58
N MET A 451 0.53 20.19 -5.32
CA MET A 451 -0.36 19.22 -4.68
C MET A 451 -1.70 19.10 -5.43
N VAL A 452 -2.33 20.23 -5.76
CA VAL A 452 -3.61 20.25 -6.47
C VAL A 452 -3.44 19.77 -7.92
N ALA A 453 -2.41 20.28 -8.62
CA ALA A 453 -2.15 19.90 -10.01
C ALA A 453 -1.87 18.40 -10.14
N GLY A 454 -1.06 17.81 -9.25
CA GLY A 454 -0.78 16.38 -9.24
C GLY A 454 -2.02 15.54 -8.97
N GLY A 455 -2.77 15.89 -7.92
CA GLY A 455 -4.00 15.16 -7.57
C GLY A 455 -5.07 15.21 -8.68
N VAL A 456 -5.30 16.38 -9.27
CA VAL A 456 -6.26 16.56 -10.39
C VAL A 456 -5.79 15.84 -11.65
N MET A 457 -4.49 15.92 -11.97
CA MET A 457 -3.95 15.32 -13.19
C MET A 457 -4.08 13.80 -13.23
N VAL A 458 -4.07 13.11 -12.07
CA VAL A 458 -4.34 11.66 -12.02
C VAL A 458 -5.72 11.34 -12.59
N PHE A 459 -6.76 12.09 -12.22
CA PHE A 459 -8.11 11.91 -12.76
C PHE A 459 -8.19 12.29 -14.24
N VAL A 460 -7.63 13.43 -14.60
CA VAL A 460 -7.60 13.91 -16.00
C VAL A 460 -6.92 12.88 -16.89
N TRP A 461 -5.74 12.38 -16.45
CA TRP A 461 -5.01 11.41 -17.27
C TRP A 461 -5.76 10.08 -17.38
N LYS A 462 -6.21 9.52 -16.28
CA LYS A 462 -6.89 8.22 -16.27
C LYS A 462 -8.18 8.20 -17.06
N TYR A 463 -9.01 9.23 -16.93
CA TYR A 463 -10.36 9.21 -17.48
C TYR A 463 -10.52 9.96 -18.80
N LEU A 464 -9.63 10.90 -19.13
CA LEU A 464 -9.73 11.71 -20.34
C LEU A 464 -8.59 11.45 -21.32
N VAL A 465 -7.33 11.34 -20.86
CA VAL A 465 -6.17 11.24 -21.75
C VAL A 465 -5.85 9.79 -22.09
N ARG A 466 -5.73 8.93 -21.10
CA ARG A 466 -5.40 7.50 -21.28
C ARG A 466 -6.36 6.75 -22.22
N PRO A 467 -7.68 6.99 -22.21
CA PRO A 467 -8.62 6.36 -23.15
C PRO A 467 -8.39 6.73 -24.63
N MET A 468 -7.60 7.77 -24.93
CA MET A 468 -7.22 8.12 -26.31
C MET A 468 -6.32 7.04 -26.95
N GLY A 469 -5.72 6.16 -26.13
CA GLY A 469 -4.91 5.05 -26.60
C GLY A 469 -3.53 5.44 -27.14
N GLY A 470 -2.85 4.48 -27.77
CA GLY A 470 -1.51 4.70 -28.35
C GLY A 470 -0.49 5.13 -27.28
N THR A 471 0.28 6.17 -27.57
CA THR A 471 1.31 6.72 -26.65
C THR A 471 0.73 7.36 -25.39
N TRP A 472 -0.57 7.67 -25.35
CA TRP A 472 -1.25 8.21 -24.19
C TRP A 472 -1.68 7.13 -23.18
N ASN A 473 -1.67 5.87 -23.59
CA ASN A 473 -2.02 4.74 -22.72
C ASN A 473 -0.83 4.37 -21.80
N ILE A 474 -0.42 5.31 -20.97
CA ILE A 474 0.60 5.13 -19.93
C ILE A 474 0.00 5.32 -18.54
N TYR A 475 0.70 4.80 -17.55
CA TYR A 475 0.27 4.88 -16.15
C TYR A 475 0.20 6.33 -15.68
N GLU A 476 -0.93 6.72 -15.14
CA GLU A 476 -1.27 8.09 -14.78
C GLU A 476 -0.31 8.75 -13.78
N LEU A 477 0.40 7.97 -12.98
CA LEU A 477 1.37 8.48 -12.01
C LEU A 477 2.49 9.28 -12.69
N LEU A 478 3.02 8.78 -13.80
CA LEU A 478 4.16 9.41 -14.47
C LEU A 478 3.85 10.85 -14.93
N PRO A 479 2.84 11.09 -15.78
CA PRO A 479 2.51 12.44 -16.22
C PRO A 479 2.03 13.33 -15.07
N ALA A 480 1.26 12.80 -14.13
CA ALA A 480 0.76 13.58 -13.01
C ALA A 480 1.88 14.01 -12.05
N PHE A 481 2.89 13.15 -11.81
CA PHE A 481 4.08 13.50 -11.04
C PHE A 481 4.88 14.64 -11.70
N VAL A 482 5.08 14.57 -13.01
CA VAL A 482 5.78 15.61 -13.77
C VAL A 482 5.03 16.93 -13.73
N VAL A 483 3.72 16.91 -13.94
CA VAL A 483 2.87 18.12 -13.86
C VAL A 483 2.91 18.74 -12.47
N SER A 484 2.84 17.95 -11.42
CA SER A 484 2.98 18.40 -10.04
C SER A 484 4.33 19.09 -9.81
N ALA A 485 5.43 18.43 -10.23
CA ALA A 485 6.79 18.98 -10.11
C ALA A 485 6.94 20.31 -10.85
N LEU A 486 6.46 20.38 -12.10
CA LEU A 486 6.48 21.62 -12.89
C LEU A 486 5.65 22.74 -12.25
N ALA A 487 4.46 22.41 -11.73
CA ALA A 487 3.62 23.40 -11.03
C ALA A 487 4.33 23.96 -9.79
N ILE A 488 4.99 23.11 -9.00
CA ILE A 488 5.79 23.55 -7.84
C ILE A 488 6.88 24.53 -8.30
N VAL A 489 7.65 24.17 -9.33
CA VAL A 489 8.77 24.98 -9.81
C VAL A 489 8.29 26.32 -10.36
N ILE A 490 7.35 26.29 -11.30
CA ILE A 490 6.85 27.48 -12.00
C ILE A 490 6.22 28.46 -10.99
N VAL A 491 5.31 27.97 -10.15
CA VAL A 491 4.60 28.83 -9.19
C VAL A 491 5.55 29.34 -8.10
N SER A 492 6.46 28.49 -7.60
CA SER A 492 7.44 28.96 -6.63
C SER A 492 8.35 30.04 -7.18
N LEU A 493 8.79 29.96 -8.44
CA LEU A 493 9.63 30.98 -9.06
C LEU A 493 8.85 32.26 -9.39
N ALA A 494 7.59 32.14 -9.79
CA ALA A 494 6.72 33.26 -10.14
C ALA A 494 6.17 34.04 -8.94
N THR A 495 6.27 33.48 -7.73
CA THR A 495 5.72 34.10 -6.51
C THR A 495 6.82 34.47 -5.51
N LYS A 496 6.44 35.18 -4.43
CA LYS A 496 7.39 35.67 -3.41
C LYS A 496 8.23 34.53 -2.83
N ALA A 497 9.53 34.80 -2.67
CA ALA A 497 10.45 33.85 -2.04
C ALA A 497 10.03 33.53 -0.60
N PRO A 498 10.38 32.34 -0.06
CA PRO A 498 10.21 32.02 1.35
C PRO A 498 10.88 33.05 2.24
N SER A 499 10.33 33.24 3.46
CA SER A 499 10.93 34.15 4.45
C SER A 499 12.33 33.66 4.89
N GLU A 500 13.13 34.57 5.45
CA GLU A 500 14.44 34.20 6.02
C GLU A 500 14.31 33.15 7.12
N GLU A 501 13.25 33.20 7.91
CA GLU A 501 12.97 32.23 8.97
C GLU A 501 12.80 30.83 8.40
N ILE A 502 11.94 30.65 7.39
CA ILE A 502 11.77 29.38 6.68
C ILE A 502 13.09 28.90 6.07
N CYS A 503 13.87 29.81 5.53
CA CYS A 503 15.18 29.51 4.98
C CYS A 503 16.18 29.03 6.04
N LYS A 504 16.19 29.65 7.22
CA LYS A 504 17.04 29.24 8.35
C LYS A 504 16.64 27.86 8.89
N GLU A 505 15.34 27.60 9.05
CA GLU A 505 14.84 26.27 9.42
C GLU A 505 15.28 25.20 8.43
N PHE A 506 15.13 25.47 7.12
CA PHE A 506 15.57 24.56 6.07
C PHE A 506 17.07 24.24 6.15
N ASP A 507 17.92 25.27 6.41
CA ASP A 507 19.37 25.11 6.53
C ASP A 507 19.76 24.38 7.82
N SER A 508 18.98 24.51 8.90
CA SER A 508 19.24 23.85 10.19
C SER A 508 19.09 22.33 10.15
N VAL A 509 18.27 21.82 9.22
CA VAL A 509 18.06 20.37 9.05
C VAL A 509 19.32 19.67 8.53
N GLY A 510 20.25 20.44 7.97
CA GLY A 510 21.52 19.92 7.45
C GLY A 510 21.35 19.18 6.10
N LYS A 511 22.47 18.81 5.53
CA LYS A 511 22.51 17.98 4.31
C LYS A 511 22.36 16.49 4.66
#